data_4ce1a139e4ff620cfe85c0a647537536
#
_entry.id   4ce1a139e4ff620cfe85c0a647537536
#
_cell.length_a   1.000
_cell.length_b   1.000
_cell.length_c   1.000
_cell.angle_alpha   90.00
_cell.angle_beta   90.00
_cell.angle_gamma   90.00
#
_symmetry.space_group_name_H-M   'P 1'
#
loop_
_entity.id
_entity.type
_entity.pdbx_description
1 polymer ?
#
loop_
_entity_poly.entity_id
_entity_poly.type
_entity_poly.pdbx_seq_one_letter_code
_entity_poly.pdbx_strand_id
1 'polypeptide(L)'
;MARRKDSPQKAAMREMMRDYLKNNDISIKDGTDVNSIMRDMMSVLLEGALDEELDEELGYSKYDYRNKETDNSRNGHSSKTMHTSYGDMDVAIPRDRNGEYEPQLIKKYQNTVSQDMEEKILSMYAKGMTTGDIESHMRELYDIDISDSTISRITDKILPIVKEWQERPLEEVYAVVFMDAIHYHVRSEGRIVKRAVYIALGIDMNGKKDVLGMYVGENESAKFWLSIMNGLKNRGVEDILIACVDGLNGFPQAIEAVYPKTEIQQCIIHQIRNSTKFVSYKDIKKLMADLKLVYAAPTEETALNELELFQDKWDSKYPKIYKSWHDNWATLSTYFKYPEAVRRLIYTTNAIEGFNRQLRKVTKSKTVFPSDDSLLKMLYLATMDITKKWTGHRQDWGQIHSQLEIYFEERLIGRNL
;
A
#
# COMPACT_ATOMS: atom_id res chain seq x y z
N MET A 1 43.32 -7.00 16.63
CA MET A 1 42.16 -6.22 17.10
C MET A 1 41.88 -6.60 18.54
N ALA A 2 41.89 -5.65 19.47
CA ALA A 2 41.60 -5.91 20.89
C ALA A 2 40.10 -6.27 21.04
N ARG A 3 39.80 -7.40 21.67
CA ARG A 3 38.42 -7.80 22.00
C ARG A 3 37.81 -6.73 22.91
N ARG A 4 36.66 -6.16 22.49
CA ARG A 4 35.87 -5.26 23.33
C ARG A 4 35.56 -5.97 24.65
N LYS A 5 35.86 -5.36 25.80
CA LYS A 5 35.50 -5.91 27.12
C LYS A 5 33.97 -5.98 27.21
N ASP A 6 33.47 -7.15 27.61
CA ASP A 6 32.04 -7.36 27.85
C ASP A 6 31.57 -6.44 29.00
N SER A 7 30.30 -5.99 28.94
CA SER A 7 29.68 -5.30 30.09
C SER A 7 29.57 -6.28 31.27
N PRO A 8 29.51 -5.78 32.52
CA PRO A 8 29.35 -6.65 33.70
C PRO A 8 28.14 -7.60 33.61
N GLN A 9 27.03 -7.09 33.09
CA GLN A 9 25.81 -7.85 32.86
C GLN A 9 26.01 -8.99 31.84
N LYS A 10 26.69 -8.70 30.71
CA LYS A 10 27.02 -9.70 29.69
C LYS A 10 28.00 -10.76 30.20
N ALA A 11 28.92 -10.37 31.05
CA ALA A 11 29.87 -11.31 31.67
C ALA A 11 29.12 -12.28 32.62
N ALA A 12 28.24 -11.77 33.46
CA ALA A 12 27.43 -12.59 34.37
C ALA A 12 26.49 -13.55 33.60
N MET A 13 25.82 -13.06 32.54
CA MET A 13 24.98 -13.90 31.70
C MET A 13 25.77 -15.00 30.99
N ARG A 14 27.03 -14.70 30.55
CA ARG A 14 27.92 -15.68 29.93
C ARG A 14 28.33 -16.80 30.92
N GLU A 15 28.57 -16.45 32.16
CA GLU A 15 28.90 -17.42 33.23
C GLU A 15 27.70 -18.31 33.53
N MET A 16 26.54 -17.73 33.75
CA MET A 16 25.29 -18.44 33.95
C MET A 16 24.95 -19.42 32.81
N MET A 17 25.09 -18.97 31.56
CA MET A 17 24.85 -19.81 30.39
C MET A 17 25.85 -20.94 30.26
N ARG A 18 27.13 -20.70 30.58
CA ARG A 18 28.17 -21.76 30.57
C ARG A 18 27.84 -22.85 31.59
N ASP A 19 27.45 -22.46 32.81
CA ASP A 19 27.08 -23.38 33.86
C ASP A 19 25.80 -24.16 33.52
N TYR A 20 24.81 -23.49 32.93
CA TYR A 20 23.58 -24.14 32.46
C TYR A 20 23.85 -25.21 31.41
N LEU A 21 24.64 -24.87 30.35
CA LEU A 21 25.00 -25.84 29.31
C LEU A 21 25.79 -27.04 29.85
N LYS A 22 26.75 -26.77 30.77
CA LYS A 22 27.59 -27.81 31.37
C LYS A 22 26.81 -28.74 32.31
N ASN A 23 25.94 -28.17 33.13
CA ASN A 23 25.22 -28.97 34.13
C ASN A 23 24.08 -29.80 33.49
N ASN A 24 23.63 -29.48 32.32
CA ASN A 24 22.56 -30.20 31.59
C ASN A 24 23.11 -31.00 30.39
N ASP A 25 24.43 -31.15 30.24
CA ASP A 25 25.06 -31.90 29.14
C ASP A 25 24.58 -31.44 27.71
N ILE A 26 24.22 -30.14 27.56
CA ILE A 26 23.68 -29.62 26.33
C ILE A 26 24.83 -29.31 25.38
N SER A 27 24.84 -29.96 24.20
CA SER A 27 25.81 -29.72 23.11
C SER A 27 25.10 -28.97 21.99
N ILE A 28 25.56 -27.75 21.71
CA ILE A 28 25.06 -26.92 20.58
C ILE A 28 25.80 -27.35 19.32
N LYS A 29 25.06 -27.92 18.36
CA LYS A 29 25.62 -28.38 17.06
C LYS A 29 25.23 -27.44 15.93
N ASP A 30 24.04 -26.86 15.97
CA ASP A 30 23.53 -25.99 14.91
C ASP A 30 22.63 -24.86 15.46
N GLY A 31 22.02 -24.10 14.53
CA GLY A 31 21.13 -22.99 14.88
C GLY A 31 19.80 -23.44 15.51
N THR A 32 19.37 -24.69 15.28
CA THR A 32 18.14 -25.24 15.85
C THR A 32 18.28 -25.46 17.36
N ASP A 33 19.45 -25.96 17.79
CA ASP A 33 19.78 -26.11 19.20
C ASP A 33 19.79 -24.74 19.91
N VAL A 34 20.34 -23.70 19.24
CA VAL A 34 20.32 -22.33 19.78
C VAL A 34 18.89 -21.82 19.92
N ASN A 35 18.04 -22.04 18.91
CA ASN A 35 16.64 -21.61 18.95
C ASN A 35 15.87 -22.30 20.08
N SER A 36 16.11 -23.59 20.32
CA SER A 36 15.49 -24.33 21.42
C SER A 36 15.84 -23.71 22.78
N ILE A 37 17.14 -23.46 23.02
CA ILE A 37 17.61 -22.84 24.26
C ILE A 37 17.01 -21.43 24.43
N MET A 38 16.94 -20.67 23.35
CA MET A 38 16.35 -19.31 23.39
C MET A 38 14.85 -19.35 23.73
N ARG A 39 14.11 -20.33 23.23
CA ARG A 39 12.69 -20.55 23.60
C ARG A 39 12.54 -20.83 25.09
N ASP A 40 13.32 -21.79 25.60
CA ASP A 40 13.26 -22.19 27.02
C ASP A 40 13.62 -21.00 27.94
N MET A 41 14.65 -20.23 27.58
CA MET A 41 15.02 -19.02 28.33
C MET A 41 13.93 -17.96 28.29
N MET A 42 13.31 -17.71 27.13
CA MET A 42 12.22 -16.75 27.00
C MET A 42 11.00 -17.17 27.80
N SER A 43 10.64 -18.46 27.78
CA SER A 43 9.53 -18.99 28.60
C SER A 43 9.75 -18.71 30.07
N VAL A 44 10.91 -19.08 30.60
CA VAL A 44 11.26 -18.88 32.03
C VAL A 44 11.26 -17.39 32.41
N LEU A 45 11.80 -16.50 31.54
CA LEU A 45 11.79 -15.06 31.82
C LEU A 45 10.39 -14.47 31.83
N LEU A 46 9.54 -14.89 30.89
CA LEU A 46 8.16 -14.42 30.81
C LEU A 46 7.31 -14.94 31.99
N GLU A 47 7.46 -16.19 32.34
CA GLU A 47 6.76 -16.82 33.50
C GLU A 47 7.15 -16.13 34.81
N GLY A 48 8.45 -15.82 34.98
CA GLY A 48 8.94 -15.09 36.14
C GLY A 48 8.36 -13.67 36.22
N ALA A 49 8.35 -12.95 35.10
CA ALA A 49 7.79 -11.59 35.05
C ALA A 49 6.27 -11.58 35.27
N LEU A 50 5.53 -12.58 34.78
CA LEU A 50 4.10 -12.73 35.00
C LEU A 50 3.77 -13.11 36.47
N ASP A 51 4.61 -13.91 37.09
CA ASP A 51 4.47 -14.20 38.52
C ASP A 51 4.72 -12.95 39.38
N GLU A 52 5.71 -12.14 39.05
CA GLU A 52 5.96 -10.83 39.69
C GLU A 52 4.76 -9.87 39.50
N GLU A 53 4.21 -9.78 38.28
CA GLU A 53 3.03 -8.97 38.01
C GLU A 53 1.82 -9.38 38.83
N LEU A 54 1.60 -10.70 39.00
CA LEU A 54 0.55 -11.23 39.88
C LEU A 54 0.85 -10.97 41.35
N ASP A 55 2.14 -10.98 41.75
CA ASP A 55 2.55 -10.66 43.15
C ASP A 55 2.22 -9.20 43.47
N GLU A 56 2.50 -8.26 42.54
CA GLU A 56 2.15 -6.85 42.67
C GLU A 56 0.64 -6.63 42.74
N GLU A 57 -0.15 -7.30 41.88
CA GLU A 57 -1.61 -7.16 41.84
C GLU A 57 -2.26 -7.70 43.11
N LEU A 58 -1.78 -8.82 43.63
CA LEU A 58 -2.30 -9.42 44.87
C LEU A 58 -1.75 -8.79 46.17
N GLY A 59 -0.66 -8.00 46.05
CA GLY A 59 -0.01 -7.36 47.20
C GLY A 59 0.78 -8.30 48.12
N TYR A 60 1.01 -9.55 47.70
CA TYR A 60 1.84 -10.51 48.44
C TYR A 60 2.55 -11.51 47.53
N SER A 61 3.78 -11.88 47.88
CA SER A 61 4.57 -12.84 47.09
C SER A 61 4.18 -14.31 47.37
N LYS A 62 4.55 -15.22 46.47
CA LYS A 62 4.31 -16.65 46.59
C LYS A 62 4.87 -17.17 47.93
N TYR A 63 4.03 -17.84 48.69
CA TYR A 63 4.30 -18.38 50.06
C TYR A 63 4.32 -17.34 51.18
N ASP A 64 4.14 -16.06 50.94
CA ASP A 64 4.09 -15.02 51.99
C ASP A 64 2.64 -14.77 52.45
N TYR A 65 2.04 -15.77 53.10
CA TYR A 65 0.68 -15.67 53.62
C TYR A 65 0.53 -14.75 54.83
N ARG A 66 1.65 -14.33 55.46
CA ARG A 66 1.62 -13.44 56.63
C ARG A 66 1.29 -12.00 56.27
N ASN A 67 1.69 -11.59 55.11
CA ASN A 67 1.47 -10.22 54.62
C ASN A 67 0.28 -10.15 53.60
N LYS A 68 -0.55 -11.20 53.55
CA LYS A 68 -1.70 -11.21 52.69
C LYS A 68 -2.81 -10.34 53.24
N GLU A 69 -3.10 -9.20 52.57
CA GLU A 69 -4.17 -8.26 52.92
C GLU A 69 -5.41 -8.34 52.01
N THR A 70 -5.41 -9.25 51.03
CA THR A 70 -6.51 -9.44 50.06
C THR A 70 -7.25 -10.75 50.28
N ASP A 71 -8.54 -10.78 49.96
CA ASP A 71 -9.36 -12.00 49.93
C ASP A 71 -9.05 -12.89 48.71
N ASN A 72 -8.42 -12.33 47.66
CA ASN A 72 -8.05 -13.06 46.47
C ASN A 72 -6.80 -13.93 46.69
N SER A 73 -6.64 -14.95 45.89
CA SER A 73 -5.53 -15.93 46.04
C SER A 73 -5.07 -16.42 44.68
N ARG A 74 -3.81 -16.87 44.59
CA ARG A 74 -3.30 -17.57 43.41
C ARG A 74 -4.10 -18.83 43.13
N ASN A 75 -4.37 -19.13 41.87
CA ASN A 75 -5.16 -20.28 41.40
C ASN A 75 -4.44 -21.08 40.31
N GLY A 76 -3.14 -21.34 40.50
CA GLY A 76 -2.34 -22.07 39.53
C GLY A 76 -2.08 -21.29 38.24
N HIS A 77 -1.76 -22.02 37.19
CA HIS A 77 -1.40 -21.47 35.89
C HIS A 77 -2.25 -22.08 34.77
N SER A 78 -2.42 -21.38 33.69
CA SER A 78 -2.95 -21.89 32.42
C SER A 78 -1.84 -21.92 31.38
N SER A 79 -1.73 -22.99 30.60
CA SER A 79 -0.76 -23.01 29.50
C SER A 79 -1.27 -22.20 28.31
N LYS A 80 -0.38 -21.45 27.67
CA LYS A 80 -0.64 -20.67 26.48
C LYS A 80 0.53 -20.78 25.52
N THR A 81 0.29 -21.25 24.30
CA THR A 81 1.32 -21.31 23.27
C THR A 81 1.53 -19.91 22.67
N MET A 82 2.78 -19.46 22.70
CA MET A 82 3.22 -18.18 22.15
C MET A 82 4.14 -18.41 20.96
N HIS A 83 3.83 -17.71 19.85
CA HIS A 83 4.66 -17.76 18.66
C HIS A 83 5.80 -16.75 18.76
N THR A 84 7.04 -17.21 18.55
CA THR A 84 8.25 -16.37 18.62
C THR A 84 9.09 -16.50 17.35
N SER A 85 10.08 -15.63 17.17
CA SER A 85 11.05 -15.76 16.07
C SER A 85 11.95 -17.00 16.19
N TYR A 86 11.90 -17.70 17.33
CA TYR A 86 12.68 -18.92 17.60
C TYR A 86 11.82 -20.19 17.55
N GLY A 87 10.53 -20.09 17.19
CA GLY A 87 9.53 -21.15 17.16
C GLY A 87 8.46 -20.99 18.24
N ASP A 88 7.57 -21.98 18.30
CA ASP A 88 6.48 -22.00 19.29
C ASP A 88 7.02 -22.36 20.67
N MET A 89 6.53 -21.66 21.69
CA MET A 89 6.84 -21.94 23.08
C MET A 89 5.58 -21.89 23.94
N ASP A 90 5.48 -22.80 24.91
CA ASP A 90 4.43 -22.77 25.90
C ASP A 90 4.85 -21.91 27.10
N VAL A 91 3.97 -21.03 27.54
CA VAL A 91 4.14 -20.16 28.69
C VAL A 91 3.04 -20.42 29.71
N ALA A 92 3.41 -20.61 30.97
CA ALA A 92 2.50 -20.78 32.06
C ALA A 92 2.01 -19.41 32.56
N ILE A 93 0.78 -19.03 32.19
CA ILE A 93 0.13 -17.80 32.62
C ILE A 93 -0.48 -17.98 34.01
N PRO A 94 -0.05 -17.24 35.04
CA PRO A 94 -0.61 -17.35 36.39
C PRO A 94 -2.06 -16.84 36.43
N ARG A 95 -2.84 -17.36 37.37
CA ARG A 95 -4.24 -16.99 37.55
C ARG A 95 -4.54 -16.73 39.01
N ASP A 96 -5.44 -15.83 39.24
CA ASP A 96 -6.04 -15.57 40.52
C ASP A 96 -7.34 -16.37 40.71
N ARG A 97 -7.85 -16.45 41.92
CA ARG A 97 -9.05 -17.22 42.26
C ARG A 97 -10.34 -16.53 41.83
N ASN A 98 -10.35 -15.19 41.85
CA ASN A 98 -11.52 -14.39 41.50
C ASN A 98 -11.63 -14.19 39.98
N GLY A 99 -10.54 -14.39 39.20
CA GLY A 99 -10.49 -14.16 37.77
C GLY A 99 -10.45 -12.67 37.40
N GLU A 100 -9.97 -11.84 38.31
CA GLU A 100 -9.85 -10.37 38.14
C GLU A 100 -8.52 -9.98 37.53
N TYR A 101 -7.49 -10.82 37.70
CA TYR A 101 -6.16 -10.57 37.17
C TYR A 101 -6.13 -10.66 35.63
N GLU A 102 -5.78 -9.57 34.98
CA GLU A 102 -5.53 -9.50 33.53
C GLU A 102 -4.06 -9.15 33.25
N PRO A 103 -3.23 -10.12 32.82
CA PRO A 103 -1.83 -9.90 32.52
C PRO A 103 -1.63 -8.76 31.52
N GLN A 104 -0.79 -7.78 31.84
CA GLN A 104 -0.41 -6.70 30.94
C GLN A 104 0.72 -7.14 29.99
N LEU A 105 1.64 -7.98 30.48
CA LEU A 105 2.79 -8.47 29.73
C LEU A 105 2.36 -9.36 28.54
N ILE A 106 1.34 -10.23 28.76
CA ILE A 106 0.76 -11.10 27.74
C ILE A 106 -0.76 -11.00 27.80
N LYS A 107 -1.35 -10.18 26.93
CA LYS A 107 -2.80 -9.96 26.91
C LYS A 107 -3.57 -11.23 26.52
N LYS A 108 -4.83 -11.34 26.96
CA LYS A 108 -5.70 -12.53 26.83
C LYS A 108 -5.72 -13.17 25.44
N TYR A 109 -5.69 -12.39 24.36
CA TYR A 109 -5.74 -12.87 22.97
C TYR A 109 -4.43 -12.69 22.19
N GLN A 110 -3.34 -12.35 22.88
CA GLN A 110 -2.03 -12.18 22.25
C GLN A 110 -1.33 -13.52 22.14
N ASN A 111 -1.10 -14.02 20.93
CA ASN A 111 -0.43 -15.29 20.68
C ASN A 111 1.00 -15.12 20.15
N THR A 112 1.49 -13.88 20.02
CA THR A 112 2.84 -13.57 19.54
C THR A 112 3.58 -12.76 20.58
N VAL A 113 4.82 -13.15 20.86
CA VAL A 113 5.66 -12.44 21.85
C VAL A 113 6.34 -11.22 21.25
N SER A 114 6.52 -11.19 19.92
CA SER A 114 7.26 -10.10 19.29
C SER A 114 6.48 -9.42 18.17
N GLN A 115 6.45 -8.10 18.23
CA GLN A 115 6.04 -7.20 17.14
C GLN A 115 6.79 -7.53 15.82
N ASP A 116 8.02 -8.01 15.91
CA ASP A 116 8.86 -8.45 14.80
C ASP A 116 8.21 -9.56 13.92
N MET A 117 7.46 -10.47 14.53
CA MET A 117 6.76 -11.53 13.77
C MET A 117 5.56 -10.99 12.99
N GLU A 118 4.76 -10.12 13.60
CA GLU A 118 3.65 -9.47 12.90
C GLU A 118 4.19 -8.66 11.72
N GLU A 119 5.29 -7.92 11.90
CA GLU A 119 5.95 -7.17 10.84
C GLU A 119 6.45 -8.06 9.69
N LYS A 120 6.99 -9.24 10.00
CA LYS A 120 7.38 -10.24 8.98
C LYS A 120 6.18 -10.75 8.19
N ILE A 121 5.09 -11.10 8.87
CA ILE A 121 3.83 -11.54 8.24
C ILE A 121 3.29 -10.43 7.32
N LEU A 122 3.24 -9.19 7.81
CA LEU A 122 2.80 -8.04 7.03
C LEU A 122 3.71 -7.79 5.82
N SER A 123 5.02 -7.94 5.97
CA SER A 123 5.99 -7.82 4.88
C SER A 123 5.79 -8.89 3.80
N MET A 124 5.55 -10.14 4.19
CA MET A 124 5.25 -11.23 3.24
C MET A 124 3.92 -10.97 2.52
N TYR A 125 2.90 -10.54 3.26
CA TYR A 125 1.60 -10.18 2.67
C TYR A 125 1.73 -9.02 1.68
N ALA A 126 2.51 -7.99 2.01
CA ALA A 126 2.82 -6.84 1.14
C ALA A 126 3.52 -7.25 -0.17
N LYS A 127 4.26 -8.36 -0.17
CA LYS A 127 4.92 -8.94 -1.36
C LYS A 127 4.02 -9.84 -2.18
N GLY A 128 2.75 -9.99 -1.79
CA GLY A 128 1.73 -10.70 -2.57
C GLY A 128 1.50 -12.15 -2.15
N MET A 129 2.10 -12.63 -1.06
CA MET A 129 1.82 -13.98 -0.55
C MET A 129 0.38 -14.08 -0.04
N THR A 130 -0.25 -15.23 -0.28
CA THR A 130 -1.55 -15.54 0.33
C THR A 130 -1.38 -15.88 1.81
N THR A 131 -2.45 -15.85 2.59
CA THR A 131 -2.42 -16.28 4.00
C THR A 131 -1.95 -17.73 4.14
N GLY A 132 -2.38 -18.62 3.23
CA GLY A 132 -1.91 -20.01 3.19
C GLY A 132 -0.42 -20.15 2.78
N ASP A 133 0.08 -19.33 1.83
CA ASP A 133 1.50 -19.32 1.50
C ASP A 133 2.34 -18.84 2.70
N ILE A 134 1.85 -17.84 3.44
CA ILE A 134 2.51 -17.35 4.65
C ILE A 134 2.51 -18.41 5.74
N GLU A 135 1.39 -19.12 5.96
CA GLU A 135 1.31 -20.26 6.88
C GLU A 135 2.38 -21.31 6.57
N SER A 136 2.44 -21.77 5.30
CA SER A 136 3.45 -22.73 4.86
C SER A 136 4.86 -22.22 5.07
N HIS A 137 5.11 -20.97 4.72
CA HIS A 137 6.42 -20.35 4.83
C HIS A 137 6.89 -20.16 6.27
N MET A 138 5.96 -19.80 7.18
CA MET A 138 6.24 -19.70 8.62
C MET A 138 6.59 -21.06 9.21
N ARG A 139 5.88 -22.12 8.82
CA ARG A 139 6.18 -23.48 9.24
C ARG A 139 7.53 -23.97 8.72
N GLU A 140 7.82 -23.76 7.42
CA GLU A 140 9.04 -24.28 6.79
C GLU A 140 10.32 -23.57 7.25
N LEU A 141 10.29 -22.24 7.42
CA LEU A 141 11.49 -21.46 7.72
C LEU A 141 11.70 -21.13 9.19
N TYR A 142 10.61 -21.05 9.94
CA TYR A 142 10.65 -20.61 11.34
C TYR A 142 10.18 -21.66 12.32
N ASP A 143 9.73 -22.84 11.85
CA ASP A 143 9.16 -23.90 12.67
C ASP A 143 8.01 -23.39 13.56
N ILE A 144 7.15 -22.52 12.96
CA ILE A 144 6.02 -21.89 13.65
C ILE A 144 4.73 -22.35 13.02
N ASP A 145 3.84 -22.90 13.81
CA ASP A 145 2.51 -23.33 13.37
C ASP A 145 1.49 -22.23 13.65
N ILE A 146 1.29 -21.35 12.67
CA ILE A 146 0.34 -20.24 12.73
C ILE A 146 -0.77 -20.45 11.70
N SER A 147 -2.03 -20.43 12.14
CA SER A 147 -3.15 -20.67 11.24
C SER A 147 -3.43 -19.52 10.28
N ASP A 148 -3.99 -19.83 9.11
CA ASP A 148 -4.50 -18.88 8.11
C ASP A 148 -5.42 -17.81 8.74
N SER A 149 -6.28 -18.20 9.67
CA SER A 149 -7.17 -17.29 10.39
C SER A 149 -6.42 -16.31 11.29
N THR A 150 -5.33 -16.73 11.94
CA THR A 150 -4.49 -15.85 12.75
C THR A 150 -3.73 -14.86 11.87
N ILE A 151 -3.21 -15.31 10.73
CA ILE A 151 -2.55 -14.45 9.74
C ILE A 151 -3.55 -13.41 9.21
N SER A 152 -4.79 -13.82 8.91
CA SER A 152 -5.86 -12.91 8.50
C SER A 152 -6.11 -11.84 9.55
N ARG A 153 -6.22 -12.22 10.83
CA ARG A 153 -6.42 -11.29 11.95
C ARG A 153 -5.26 -10.32 12.13
N ILE A 154 -4.01 -10.78 11.95
CA ILE A 154 -2.84 -9.91 12.00
C ILE A 154 -2.90 -8.88 10.87
N THR A 155 -3.23 -9.31 9.64
CA THR A 155 -3.36 -8.39 8.51
C THR A 155 -4.55 -7.44 8.65
N ASP A 156 -5.62 -7.82 9.37
CA ASP A 156 -6.80 -6.97 9.60
C ASP A 156 -6.48 -5.76 10.50
N LYS A 157 -5.45 -5.83 11.34
CA LYS A 157 -4.96 -4.70 12.14
C LYS A 157 -4.55 -3.50 11.30
N ILE A 158 -4.32 -3.69 10.00
CA ILE A 158 -3.97 -2.62 9.06
C ILE A 158 -5.19 -1.81 8.60
N LEU A 159 -6.41 -2.34 8.65
CA LEU A 159 -7.60 -1.64 8.15
C LEU A 159 -7.83 -0.26 8.77
N PRO A 160 -7.70 -0.05 10.08
CA PRO A 160 -7.79 1.29 10.67
C PRO A 160 -6.70 2.24 10.12
N ILE A 161 -5.47 1.74 9.94
CA ILE A 161 -4.35 2.52 9.39
C ILE A 161 -4.62 2.90 7.94
N VAL A 162 -5.18 1.97 7.14
CA VAL A 162 -5.60 2.25 5.76
C VAL A 162 -6.63 3.36 5.72
N LYS A 163 -7.62 3.32 6.63
CA LYS A 163 -8.66 4.34 6.72
C LYS A 163 -8.07 5.70 7.08
N GLU A 164 -7.22 5.77 8.09
CA GLU A 164 -6.51 7.00 8.48
C GLU A 164 -5.67 7.55 7.31
N TRP A 165 -4.94 6.68 6.62
CA TRP A 165 -4.17 7.07 5.44
C TRP A 165 -5.07 7.60 4.31
N GLN A 166 -6.22 7.00 4.07
CA GLN A 166 -7.19 7.44 3.06
C GLN A 166 -7.82 8.80 3.43
N GLU A 167 -7.97 9.11 4.71
CA GLU A 167 -8.59 10.32 5.24
C GLU A 167 -7.57 11.42 5.58
N ARG A 168 -6.25 11.16 5.45
CA ARG A 168 -5.20 12.11 5.80
C ARG A 168 -5.32 13.43 5.05
N PRO A 169 -4.92 14.56 5.64
CA PRO A 169 -4.78 15.83 4.92
C PRO A 169 -3.86 15.70 3.70
N LEU A 170 -4.14 16.47 2.67
CA LEU A 170 -3.37 16.55 1.44
C LEU A 170 -2.84 17.97 1.23
N GLU A 171 -1.94 18.14 0.27
CA GLU A 171 -1.47 19.47 -0.13
C GLU A 171 -2.62 20.28 -0.75
N GLU A 172 -2.58 21.60 -0.59
CA GLU A 172 -3.61 22.49 -1.10
C GLU A 172 -3.65 22.55 -2.62
N VAL A 173 -2.46 22.45 -3.28
CA VAL A 173 -2.33 22.53 -4.72
C VAL A 173 -1.50 21.37 -5.27
N TYR A 174 -2.04 20.75 -6.30
CA TYR A 174 -1.31 19.76 -7.08
C TYR A 174 -1.06 20.28 -8.50
N ALA A 175 0.20 20.22 -8.92
CA ALA A 175 0.60 20.57 -10.29
C ALA A 175 -0.06 19.64 -11.31
N VAL A 176 -0.02 18.34 -11.05
CA VAL A 176 -0.66 17.33 -11.91
C VAL A 176 -1.26 16.22 -11.04
N VAL A 177 -2.48 15.83 -11.35
CA VAL A 177 -3.09 14.62 -10.78
C VAL A 177 -3.39 13.63 -11.89
N PHE A 178 -2.84 12.43 -11.77
CA PHE A 178 -3.11 11.30 -12.66
C PHE A 178 -4.18 10.41 -12.03
N MET A 179 -5.14 10.00 -12.82
CA MET A 179 -6.21 9.13 -12.37
C MET A 179 -6.43 7.99 -13.36
N ASP A 180 -6.49 6.76 -12.82
CA ASP A 180 -6.64 5.53 -13.60
C ASP A 180 -7.35 4.46 -12.76
N ALA A 181 -7.85 3.42 -13.39
CA ALA A 181 -8.50 2.30 -12.73
C ALA A 181 -7.83 0.96 -13.07
N ILE A 182 -7.65 0.13 -12.05
CA ILE A 182 -7.20 -1.24 -12.20
C ILE A 182 -8.34 -2.17 -11.78
N HIS A 183 -8.55 -3.23 -12.55
CA HIS A 183 -9.61 -4.20 -12.27
C HIS A 183 -9.06 -5.44 -11.60
N TYR A 184 -9.80 -5.92 -10.58
CA TYR A 184 -9.53 -7.15 -9.84
C TYR A 184 -10.78 -8.01 -9.73
N HIS A 185 -10.59 -9.30 -9.48
CA HIS A 185 -11.69 -10.19 -9.13
C HIS A 185 -11.74 -10.36 -7.61
N VAL A 186 -12.93 -10.19 -7.06
CA VAL A 186 -13.18 -10.26 -5.61
C VAL A 186 -14.39 -11.16 -5.37
N ARG A 187 -14.35 -11.92 -4.29
CA ARG A 187 -15.50 -12.72 -3.84
C ARG A 187 -16.44 -11.82 -3.04
N SER A 188 -17.68 -11.70 -3.47
CA SER A 188 -18.75 -10.97 -2.80
C SER A 188 -20.01 -11.82 -2.84
N GLU A 189 -20.66 -12.02 -1.70
CA GLU A 189 -21.91 -12.81 -1.58
C GLU A 189 -21.86 -14.18 -2.26
N GLY A 190 -20.73 -14.90 -2.12
CA GLY A 190 -20.52 -16.22 -2.72
C GLY A 190 -20.21 -16.22 -4.22
N ARG A 191 -20.17 -15.05 -4.89
CA ARG A 191 -19.87 -14.90 -6.31
C ARG A 191 -18.55 -14.18 -6.54
N ILE A 192 -17.91 -14.45 -7.68
CA ILE A 192 -16.74 -13.69 -8.12
C ILE A 192 -17.23 -12.52 -8.96
N VAL A 193 -16.96 -11.30 -8.47
CA VAL A 193 -17.31 -10.06 -9.15
C VAL A 193 -16.06 -9.30 -9.58
N LYS A 194 -16.19 -8.50 -10.62
CA LYS A 194 -15.11 -7.59 -11.06
C LYS A 194 -15.25 -6.28 -10.30
N ARG A 195 -14.19 -5.90 -9.58
CA ARG A 195 -14.08 -4.61 -8.88
C ARG A 195 -13.10 -3.71 -9.62
N ALA A 196 -13.42 -2.43 -9.71
CA ALA A 196 -12.47 -1.40 -10.15
C ALA A 196 -11.82 -0.77 -8.92
N VAL A 197 -10.50 -0.65 -8.94
CA VAL A 197 -9.73 0.14 -7.96
C VAL A 197 -9.30 1.42 -8.66
N TYR A 198 -9.87 2.52 -8.24
CA TYR A 198 -9.56 3.85 -8.73
C TYR A 198 -8.40 4.43 -7.95
N ILE A 199 -7.39 4.87 -8.65
CA ILE A 199 -6.15 5.39 -8.06
C ILE A 199 -5.98 6.83 -8.49
N ALA A 200 -5.77 7.72 -7.52
CA ALA A 200 -5.36 9.08 -7.73
C ALA A 200 -3.89 9.24 -7.28
N LEU A 201 -3.03 9.67 -8.20
CA LEU A 201 -1.61 9.94 -7.96
C LEU A 201 -1.34 11.40 -8.27
N GLY A 202 -0.88 12.17 -7.28
CA GLY A 202 -0.54 13.58 -7.40
C GLY A 202 0.96 13.82 -7.57
N ILE A 203 1.28 14.92 -8.24
CA ILE A 203 2.58 15.57 -8.18
C ILE A 203 2.32 16.96 -7.59
N ASP A 204 2.90 17.24 -6.42
CA ASP A 204 2.78 18.53 -5.77
C ASP A 204 3.57 19.63 -6.47
N MET A 205 3.49 20.87 -5.98
CA MET A 205 4.23 22.00 -6.54
C MET A 205 5.75 21.86 -6.34
N ASN A 206 6.22 21.00 -5.45
CA ASN A 206 7.63 20.67 -5.23
C ASN A 206 8.13 19.52 -6.13
N GLY A 207 7.27 18.97 -6.98
CA GLY A 207 7.59 17.84 -7.87
C GLY A 207 7.64 16.47 -7.19
N LYS A 208 7.17 16.37 -5.96
CA LYS A 208 7.09 15.10 -5.24
C LYS A 208 5.83 14.36 -5.62
N LYS A 209 5.96 13.04 -5.75
CA LYS A 209 4.84 12.15 -6.05
C LYS A 209 4.19 11.68 -4.76
N ASP A 210 2.87 11.67 -4.74
CA ASP A 210 2.07 11.08 -3.67
C ASP A 210 0.88 10.29 -4.23
N VAL A 211 0.51 9.19 -3.57
CA VAL A 211 -0.72 8.46 -3.87
C VAL A 211 -1.84 9.05 -3.02
N LEU A 212 -2.69 9.86 -3.63
CA LEU A 212 -3.74 10.62 -2.94
C LEU A 212 -4.85 9.72 -2.38
N GLY A 213 -5.08 8.59 -3.00
CA GLY A 213 -6.03 7.59 -2.52
C GLY A 213 -6.22 6.42 -3.48
N MET A 214 -6.81 5.35 -2.93
CA MET A 214 -7.23 4.15 -3.66
C MET A 214 -8.65 3.80 -3.24
N TYR A 215 -9.56 3.74 -4.19
CA TYR A 215 -10.99 3.59 -3.94
C TYR A 215 -11.52 2.34 -4.65
N VAL A 216 -12.03 1.38 -3.90
CA VAL A 216 -12.63 0.17 -4.45
C VAL A 216 -14.10 0.45 -4.78
N GLY A 217 -14.50 0.23 -6.03
CA GLY A 217 -15.87 0.47 -6.51
C GLY A 217 -16.39 -0.67 -7.38
N GLU A 218 -17.73 -0.75 -7.45
CA GLU A 218 -18.41 -1.78 -8.25
C GLU A 218 -18.41 -1.45 -9.74
N ASN A 219 -18.62 -0.18 -10.07
CA ASN A 219 -18.78 0.30 -11.45
C ASN A 219 -18.11 1.66 -11.65
N GLU A 220 -17.54 1.85 -12.82
CA GLU A 220 -17.06 3.13 -13.31
C GLU A 220 -18.24 4.04 -13.61
N SER A 221 -18.62 4.88 -12.63
CA SER A 221 -19.72 5.83 -12.80
C SER A 221 -19.26 7.26 -12.51
N ALA A 222 -19.86 8.23 -13.21
CA ALA A 222 -19.62 9.65 -12.97
C ALA A 222 -19.90 10.03 -11.50
N LYS A 223 -20.91 9.43 -10.87
CA LYS A 223 -21.23 9.64 -9.45
C LYS A 223 -20.10 9.18 -8.53
N PHE A 224 -19.47 8.05 -8.84
CA PHE A 224 -18.36 7.54 -8.04
C PHE A 224 -17.13 8.45 -8.18
N TRP A 225 -16.80 8.90 -9.39
CA TRP A 225 -15.74 9.86 -9.63
C TRP A 225 -16.00 11.19 -8.91
N LEU A 226 -17.25 11.67 -8.93
CA LEU A 226 -17.62 12.87 -8.19
C LEU A 226 -17.37 12.71 -6.69
N SER A 227 -17.64 11.53 -6.11
CA SER A 227 -17.37 11.27 -4.70
C SER A 227 -15.85 11.29 -4.39
N ILE A 228 -15.01 10.79 -5.31
CA ILE A 228 -13.55 10.86 -5.18
C ILE A 228 -13.07 12.32 -5.21
N MET A 229 -13.55 13.13 -6.16
CA MET A 229 -13.17 14.54 -6.25
C MET A 229 -13.56 15.33 -5.00
N ASN A 230 -14.79 15.14 -4.50
CA ASN A 230 -15.22 15.72 -3.24
C ASN A 230 -14.39 15.22 -2.04
N GLY A 231 -14.00 13.94 -2.04
CA GLY A 231 -13.11 13.37 -1.04
C GLY A 231 -11.74 14.06 -1.02
N LEU A 232 -11.14 14.34 -2.18
CA LEU A 232 -9.90 15.10 -2.26
C LEU A 232 -10.08 16.52 -1.73
N LYS A 233 -11.16 17.19 -2.10
CA LYS A 233 -11.48 18.54 -1.62
C LYS A 233 -11.66 18.61 -0.10
N ASN A 234 -12.38 17.66 0.47
CA ASN A 234 -12.60 17.57 1.92
C ASN A 234 -11.30 17.31 2.70
N ARG A 235 -10.28 16.78 2.05
CA ARG A 235 -8.94 16.52 2.60
C ARG A 235 -7.96 17.68 2.39
N GLY A 236 -8.42 18.82 1.92
CA GLY A 236 -7.66 20.05 1.79
C GLY A 236 -7.18 20.39 0.38
N VAL A 237 -7.45 19.57 -0.64
CA VAL A 237 -7.08 19.92 -2.02
C VAL A 237 -7.98 21.05 -2.52
N GLU A 238 -7.44 22.24 -2.61
CA GLU A 238 -8.16 23.41 -3.10
C GLU A 238 -8.09 23.53 -4.61
N ASP A 239 -6.96 23.13 -5.21
CA ASP A 239 -6.73 23.30 -6.63
C ASP A 239 -5.90 22.15 -7.23
N ILE A 240 -6.25 21.80 -8.49
CA ILE A 240 -5.50 20.87 -9.34
C ILE A 240 -5.26 21.61 -10.66
N LEU A 241 -3.99 21.89 -10.99
CA LEU A 241 -3.69 22.65 -12.22
C LEU A 241 -4.06 21.83 -13.45
N ILE A 242 -3.56 20.59 -13.53
CA ILE A 242 -3.81 19.69 -14.67
C ILE A 242 -4.22 18.31 -14.16
N ALA A 243 -5.31 17.77 -14.68
CA ALA A 243 -5.76 16.40 -14.42
C ALA A 243 -5.53 15.52 -15.66
N CYS A 244 -4.72 14.48 -15.50
CA CYS A 244 -4.46 13.50 -16.56
C CYS A 244 -5.31 12.25 -16.32
N VAL A 245 -6.24 11.96 -17.24
CA VAL A 245 -7.27 10.96 -17.05
C VAL A 245 -7.31 9.94 -18.19
N ASP A 246 -7.79 8.73 -17.90
CA ASP A 246 -8.23 7.82 -18.94
C ASP A 246 -9.55 8.33 -19.56
N GLY A 247 -9.81 7.96 -20.80
CA GLY A 247 -11.00 8.37 -21.56
C GLY A 247 -12.32 7.75 -21.07
N LEU A 248 -12.53 7.67 -19.77
CA LEU A 248 -13.75 7.14 -19.15
C LEU A 248 -14.89 8.16 -19.20
N ASN A 249 -16.07 7.71 -19.61
CA ASN A 249 -17.25 8.57 -19.70
C ASN A 249 -17.65 9.15 -18.33
N GLY A 250 -17.95 10.45 -18.31
CA GLY A 250 -18.40 11.17 -17.11
C GLY A 250 -17.29 11.63 -16.18
N PHE A 251 -16.03 11.33 -16.51
CA PHE A 251 -14.88 11.73 -15.70
C PHE A 251 -14.56 13.23 -15.81
N PRO A 252 -14.48 13.80 -17.03
CA PRO A 252 -14.30 15.24 -17.17
C PRO A 252 -15.37 16.05 -16.41
N GLN A 253 -16.62 15.66 -16.52
CA GLN A 253 -17.74 16.32 -15.84
C GLN A 253 -17.63 16.28 -14.31
N ALA A 254 -17.12 15.17 -13.74
CA ALA A 254 -16.89 15.06 -12.31
C ALA A 254 -15.76 15.99 -11.83
N ILE A 255 -14.70 16.15 -12.63
CA ILE A 255 -13.60 17.08 -12.33
C ILE A 255 -14.10 18.52 -12.42
N GLU A 256 -14.76 18.89 -13.52
CA GLU A 256 -15.29 20.23 -13.74
C GLU A 256 -16.28 20.68 -12.65
N ALA A 257 -17.10 19.75 -12.13
CA ALA A 257 -18.04 20.02 -11.06
C ALA A 257 -17.39 20.42 -9.74
N VAL A 258 -16.19 19.92 -9.41
CA VAL A 258 -15.49 20.16 -8.15
C VAL A 258 -14.33 21.13 -8.31
N TYR A 259 -13.61 21.03 -9.43
CA TYR A 259 -12.43 21.80 -9.78
C TYR A 259 -12.60 22.45 -11.16
N PRO A 260 -13.47 23.48 -11.32
CA PRO A 260 -13.85 24.03 -12.63
C PRO A 260 -12.72 24.70 -13.39
N LYS A 261 -11.62 25.04 -12.72
CA LYS A 261 -10.44 25.66 -13.34
C LYS A 261 -9.37 24.64 -13.77
N THR A 262 -9.57 23.34 -13.49
CA THR A 262 -8.60 22.30 -13.81
C THR A 262 -8.56 22.07 -15.33
N GLU A 263 -7.36 22.10 -15.90
CA GLU A 263 -7.13 21.70 -17.28
C GLU A 263 -7.14 20.17 -17.38
N ILE A 264 -7.97 19.62 -18.24
CA ILE A 264 -8.12 18.16 -18.38
C ILE A 264 -7.32 17.69 -19.59
N GLN A 265 -6.40 16.76 -19.37
CA GLN A 265 -5.66 16.05 -20.40
C GLN A 265 -6.09 14.61 -20.46
N GLN A 266 -6.71 14.19 -21.53
CA GLN A 266 -6.99 12.78 -21.78
C GLN A 266 -5.73 12.04 -22.24
N CYS A 267 -5.51 10.85 -21.72
CA CYS A 267 -4.32 10.03 -22.02
C CYS A 267 -4.26 9.63 -23.51
N ILE A 268 -3.26 10.13 -24.21
CA ILE A 268 -3.01 9.79 -25.62
C ILE A 268 -2.74 8.29 -25.81
N ILE A 269 -2.05 7.64 -24.88
CA ILE A 269 -1.73 6.21 -24.99
C ILE A 269 -3.01 5.35 -24.90
N HIS A 270 -3.95 5.71 -24.01
CA HIS A 270 -5.25 5.03 -23.94
C HIS A 270 -6.08 5.27 -25.20
N GLN A 271 -6.08 6.46 -25.73
CA GLN A 271 -6.74 6.79 -27.01
C GLN A 271 -6.17 5.96 -28.18
N ILE A 272 -4.84 5.81 -28.25
CA ILE A 272 -4.17 4.97 -29.25
C ILE A 272 -4.56 3.49 -29.08
N ARG A 273 -4.53 2.97 -27.84
CA ARG A 273 -4.93 1.58 -27.55
C ARG A 273 -6.38 1.31 -27.97
N ASN A 274 -7.29 2.23 -27.69
CA ASN A 274 -8.67 2.15 -28.11
C ASN A 274 -8.82 2.20 -29.62
N SER A 275 -8.06 3.05 -30.31
CA SER A 275 -8.03 3.17 -31.76
C SER A 275 -7.58 1.87 -32.45
N THR A 276 -6.62 1.16 -31.86
CA THR A 276 -6.01 -0.04 -32.48
C THR A 276 -6.72 -1.33 -32.13
N LYS A 277 -7.63 -1.32 -31.14
CA LYS A 277 -8.30 -2.52 -30.60
C LYS A 277 -8.98 -3.39 -31.65
N PHE A 278 -9.53 -2.78 -32.69
CA PHE A 278 -10.29 -3.47 -33.75
C PHE A 278 -9.62 -3.35 -35.14
N VAL A 279 -8.36 -2.90 -35.21
CA VAL A 279 -7.61 -2.77 -36.45
C VAL A 279 -6.99 -4.11 -36.82
N SER A 280 -7.08 -4.49 -38.11
CA SER A 280 -6.46 -5.72 -38.59
C SER A 280 -4.94 -5.67 -38.43
N TYR A 281 -4.32 -6.82 -38.11
CA TYR A 281 -2.87 -6.91 -37.87
C TYR A 281 -2.02 -6.32 -38.99
N LYS A 282 -2.43 -6.53 -40.27
CA LYS A 282 -1.72 -6.00 -41.45
C LYS A 282 -1.71 -4.48 -41.54
N ASP A 283 -2.69 -3.79 -40.94
CA ASP A 283 -2.84 -2.35 -41.01
C ASP A 283 -2.28 -1.64 -39.79
N ILE A 284 -2.17 -2.31 -38.63
CA ILE A 284 -1.76 -1.71 -37.35
C ILE A 284 -0.49 -0.87 -37.49
N LYS A 285 0.56 -1.40 -38.13
CA LYS A 285 1.85 -0.71 -38.23
C LYS A 285 1.74 0.61 -39.00
N LYS A 286 0.99 0.59 -40.10
CA LYS A 286 0.80 1.79 -40.96
C LYS A 286 -0.10 2.81 -40.27
N LEU A 287 -1.22 2.35 -39.73
CA LEU A 287 -2.16 3.21 -38.98
C LEU A 287 -1.51 3.87 -37.78
N MET A 288 -0.69 3.14 -37.02
CA MET A 288 0.07 3.69 -35.90
C MET A 288 1.11 4.74 -36.34
N ALA A 289 1.73 4.57 -37.50
CA ALA A 289 2.65 5.55 -38.06
C ALA A 289 1.92 6.85 -38.43
N ASP A 290 0.73 6.75 -39.03
CA ASP A 290 -0.08 7.91 -39.37
C ASP A 290 -0.65 8.61 -38.09
N LEU A 291 -1.16 7.86 -37.12
CA LEU A 291 -1.57 8.44 -35.84
C LEU A 291 -0.41 9.13 -35.11
N LYS A 292 0.83 8.64 -35.26
CA LYS A 292 2.00 9.28 -34.67
C LYS A 292 2.21 10.71 -35.20
N LEU A 293 1.91 10.98 -36.45
CA LEU A 293 2.00 12.33 -37.02
C LEU A 293 1.05 13.29 -36.31
N VAL A 294 -0.14 12.82 -35.94
CA VAL A 294 -1.14 13.59 -35.19
C VAL A 294 -0.62 13.96 -33.80
N TYR A 295 -0.32 12.96 -32.96
CA TYR A 295 -0.01 13.24 -31.55
C TYR A 295 1.44 13.70 -31.30
N ALA A 296 2.34 13.54 -32.24
CA ALA A 296 3.72 14.02 -32.16
C ALA A 296 3.93 15.35 -32.95
N ALA A 297 2.87 15.96 -33.43
CA ALA A 297 2.93 17.25 -34.12
C ALA A 297 3.52 18.36 -33.23
N PRO A 298 4.22 19.32 -33.79
CA PRO A 298 4.79 20.44 -33.05
C PRO A 298 3.72 21.41 -32.52
N THR A 299 2.62 21.58 -33.24
CA THR A 299 1.52 22.49 -32.90
C THR A 299 0.17 21.80 -33.04
N GLU A 300 -0.86 22.33 -32.36
CA GLU A 300 -2.22 21.85 -32.47
C GLU A 300 -2.77 21.94 -33.88
N GLU A 301 -2.47 23.06 -34.61
CA GLU A 301 -2.87 23.26 -36.00
C GLU A 301 -2.30 22.17 -36.92
N THR A 302 -1.01 21.87 -36.78
CA THR A 302 -0.39 20.75 -37.53
C THR A 302 -1.03 19.41 -37.17
N ALA A 303 -1.34 19.19 -35.91
CA ALA A 303 -1.99 17.97 -35.47
C ALA A 303 -3.38 17.80 -36.06
N LEU A 304 -4.18 18.85 -36.15
CA LEU A 304 -5.50 18.82 -36.79
C LEU A 304 -5.39 18.51 -38.28
N ASN A 305 -4.45 19.15 -39.00
CA ASN A 305 -4.22 18.84 -40.42
C ASN A 305 -3.83 17.38 -40.63
N GLU A 306 -2.97 16.80 -39.77
CA GLU A 306 -2.60 15.39 -39.82
C GLU A 306 -3.78 14.48 -39.48
N LEU A 307 -4.69 14.90 -38.60
CA LEU A 307 -5.90 14.17 -38.26
C LEU A 307 -6.90 14.13 -39.46
N GLU A 308 -7.00 15.21 -40.22
CA GLU A 308 -7.81 15.24 -41.46
C GLU A 308 -7.21 14.31 -42.53
N LEU A 309 -5.87 14.37 -42.75
CA LEU A 309 -5.17 13.44 -43.65
C LEU A 309 -5.34 11.98 -43.20
N PHE A 310 -5.37 11.75 -41.90
CA PHE A 310 -5.69 10.42 -41.35
C PHE A 310 -7.12 9.99 -41.69
N GLN A 311 -8.09 10.91 -41.63
CA GLN A 311 -9.48 10.65 -42.01
C GLN A 311 -9.55 10.22 -43.47
N ASP A 312 -9.01 11.00 -44.38
CA ASP A 312 -9.02 10.71 -45.82
C ASP A 312 -8.49 9.31 -46.14
N LYS A 313 -7.47 8.90 -45.42
CA LYS A 313 -6.79 7.62 -45.66
C LYS A 313 -7.50 6.41 -45.04
N TRP A 314 -8.08 6.57 -43.85
CA TRP A 314 -8.53 5.44 -43.02
C TRP A 314 -10.03 5.39 -42.77
N ASP A 315 -10.78 6.46 -43.00
CA ASP A 315 -12.22 6.54 -42.64
C ASP A 315 -13.07 5.49 -43.34
N SER A 316 -12.78 5.20 -44.61
CA SER A 316 -13.48 4.16 -45.36
C SER A 316 -13.38 2.77 -44.72
N LYS A 317 -12.33 2.51 -43.96
CA LYS A 317 -12.05 1.21 -43.35
C LYS A 317 -12.26 1.18 -41.83
N TYR A 318 -11.93 2.29 -41.15
CA TYR A 318 -11.97 2.41 -39.69
C TYR A 318 -12.59 3.74 -39.24
N PRO A 319 -13.85 4.06 -39.60
CA PRO A 319 -14.46 5.38 -39.40
C PRO A 319 -14.57 5.79 -37.93
N LYS A 320 -14.64 4.81 -37.02
CA LYS A 320 -14.75 5.08 -35.59
C LYS A 320 -13.49 5.70 -34.98
N ILE A 321 -12.32 5.56 -35.64
CA ILE A 321 -11.07 6.05 -35.08
C ILE A 321 -11.04 7.57 -35.20
N TYR A 322 -11.19 8.11 -36.43
CA TYR A 322 -11.25 9.55 -36.63
C TYR A 322 -12.32 10.20 -35.75
N LYS A 323 -13.53 9.68 -35.78
CA LYS A 323 -14.63 10.16 -34.96
C LYS A 323 -14.26 10.23 -33.47
N SER A 324 -13.64 9.19 -32.94
CA SER A 324 -13.23 9.16 -31.53
C SER A 324 -12.17 10.19 -31.19
N TRP A 325 -11.22 10.45 -32.08
CA TRP A 325 -10.22 11.49 -31.90
C TRP A 325 -10.82 12.89 -32.01
N HIS A 326 -11.68 13.11 -32.98
CA HIS A 326 -12.35 14.38 -33.20
C HIS A 326 -13.31 14.74 -32.04
N ASP A 327 -14.15 13.80 -31.61
CA ASP A 327 -15.13 14.04 -30.53
C ASP A 327 -14.45 14.33 -29.18
N ASN A 328 -13.23 13.80 -28.94
CA ASN A 328 -12.45 14.02 -27.72
C ASN A 328 -11.33 15.06 -27.91
N TRP A 329 -11.27 15.75 -29.03
CA TRP A 329 -10.15 16.63 -29.36
C TRP A 329 -9.86 17.67 -28.29
N ALA A 330 -10.87 18.31 -27.75
CA ALA A 330 -10.72 19.36 -26.74
C ALA A 330 -9.92 18.91 -25.50
N THR A 331 -10.07 17.65 -25.10
CA THR A 331 -9.35 17.07 -23.95
C THR A 331 -8.08 16.32 -24.36
N LEU A 332 -7.99 15.87 -25.61
CA LEU A 332 -6.79 15.21 -26.14
C LEU A 332 -5.71 16.25 -26.48
N SER A 333 -6.08 17.44 -26.98
CA SER A 333 -5.16 18.46 -27.45
C SER A 333 -4.62 19.39 -26.36
N THR A 334 -5.11 19.28 -25.12
CA THR A 334 -4.73 20.17 -24.01
C THR A 334 -3.22 20.32 -23.84
N TYR A 335 -2.43 19.24 -24.04
CA TYR A 335 -0.97 19.31 -23.90
C TYR A 335 -0.28 20.24 -24.92
N PHE A 336 -0.90 20.54 -26.07
CA PHE A 336 -0.33 21.45 -27.04
C PHE A 336 -0.22 22.90 -26.53
N LYS A 337 -1.01 23.28 -25.52
CA LYS A 337 -0.96 24.59 -24.87
C LYS A 337 0.39 24.84 -24.17
N TYR A 338 1.13 23.79 -23.83
CA TYR A 338 2.28 23.84 -22.91
C TYR A 338 3.62 23.65 -23.64
N PRO A 339 4.73 24.17 -23.07
CA PRO A 339 6.08 23.87 -23.51
C PRO A 339 6.44 22.38 -23.36
N GLU A 340 7.49 21.98 -24.06
CA GLU A 340 7.88 20.58 -24.20
C GLU A 340 8.06 19.83 -22.85
N ALA A 341 8.62 20.49 -21.83
CA ALA A 341 8.86 19.86 -20.53
C ALA A 341 7.54 19.50 -19.81
N VAL A 342 6.56 20.42 -19.78
CA VAL A 342 5.22 20.18 -19.25
C VAL A 342 4.47 19.18 -20.13
N ARG A 343 4.57 19.34 -21.47
CA ARG A 343 3.95 18.45 -22.45
C ARG A 343 4.36 17.00 -22.22
N ARG A 344 5.66 16.72 -22.03
CA ARG A 344 6.18 15.38 -21.72
C ARG A 344 5.66 14.81 -20.41
N LEU A 345 5.33 15.66 -19.46
CA LEU A 345 4.79 15.22 -18.16
C LEU A 345 3.36 14.72 -18.30
N ILE A 346 2.53 15.41 -19.10
CA ILE A 346 1.06 15.24 -19.07
C ILE A 346 0.48 14.44 -20.23
N TYR A 347 1.12 14.41 -21.41
CA TYR A 347 0.54 13.73 -22.57
C TYR A 347 0.44 12.21 -22.42
N THR A 348 1.15 11.63 -21.44
CA THR A 348 1.09 10.21 -21.08
C THR A 348 0.81 10.03 -19.60
N THR A 349 0.11 8.95 -19.25
CA THR A 349 -0.11 8.54 -17.86
C THR A 349 1.02 7.63 -17.35
N ASN A 350 2.25 7.77 -17.87
CA ASN A 350 3.38 6.91 -17.52
C ASN A 350 3.65 6.85 -15.99
N ALA A 351 3.40 7.95 -15.27
CA ALA A 351 3.58 7.99 -13.81
C ALA A 351 2.68 6.97 -13.11
N ILE A 352 1.38 7.02 -13.40
CA ILE A 352 0.40 6.10 -12.80
C ILE A 352 0.46 4.70 -13.43
N GLU A 353 0.76 4.57 -14.73
CA GLU A 353 0.97 3.25 -15.36
C GLU A 353 2.15 2.50 -14.75
N GLY A 354 3.24 3.20 -14.44
CA GLY A 354 4.41 2.65 -13.76
C GLY A 354 4.06 2.15 -12.34
N PHE A 355 3.27 2.92 -11.61
CA PHE A 355 2.75 2.54 -10.30
C PHE A 355 1.81 1.34 -10.41
N ASN A 356 0.83 1.37 -11.31
CA ASN A 356 -0.11 0.28 -11.57
C ASN A 356 0.59 -1.03 -11.96
N ARG A 357 1.68 -0.95 -12.71
CA ARG A 357 2.51 -2.12 -13.06
C ARG A 357 3.15 -2.74 -11.81
N GLN A 358 3.62 -1.93 -10.89
CA GLN A 358 4.19 -2.42 -9.62
C GLN A 358 3.11 -3.06 -8.75
N LEU A 359 1.93 -2.47 -8.63
CA LEU A 359 0.79 -3.08 -7.94
C LEU A 359 0.41 -4.43 -8.57
N ARG A 360 0.29 -4.48 -9.91
CA ARG A 360 0.00 -5.74 -10.63
C ARG A 360 1.06 -6.81 -10.41
N LYS A 361 2.33 -6.44 -10.26
CA LYS A 361 3.41 -7.39 -9.96
C LYS A 361 3.18 -8.08 -8.62
N VAL A 362 2.76 -7.33 -7.59
CA VAL A 362 2.46 -7.86 -6.25
C VAL A 362 1.18 -8.71 -6.26
N THR A 363 0.15 -8.26 -6.98
CA THR A 363 -1.16 -8.93 -7.01
C THR A 363 -1.26 -10.09 -8.00
N LYS A 364 -0.22 -10.33 -8.83
CA LYS A 364 -0.24 -11.33 -9.92
C LYS A 364 -0.50 -12.75 -9.43
N SER A 365 -0.04 -13.11 -8.25
CA SER A 365 -0.24 -14.42 -7.63
C SER A 365 -1.70 -14.67 -7.20
N LYS A 366 -2.49 -13.60 -7.00
CA LYS A 366 -3.88 -13.69 -6.56
C LYS A 366 -4.85 -13.45 -7.70
N THR A 367 -5.45 -14.50 -8.18
CA THR A 367 -6.48 -14.43 -9.24
C THR A 367 -7.81 -13.88 -8.72
N VAL A 368 -8.15 -14.17 -7.47
CA VAL A 368 -9.38 -13.73 -6.79
C VAL A 368 -9.05 -13.34 -5.34
N PHE A 369 -9.52 -12.19 -4.92
CA PHE A 369 -9.41 -11.75 -3.51
C PHE A 369 -10.61 -12.23 -2.70
N PRO A 370 -10.42 -12.63 -1.42
CA PRO A 370 -11.52 -13.10 -0.57
C PRO A 370 -12.57 -12.01 -0.27
N SER A 371 -12.16 -10.73 -0.19
CA SER A 371 -13.03 -9.58 0.08
C SER A 371 -12.42 -8.28 -0.45
N ASP A 372 -13.22 -7.21 -0.53
CA ASP A 372 -12.76 -5.86 -0.85
C ASP A 372 -11.70 -5.37 0.16
N ASP A 373 -11.85 -5.69 1.45
CA ASP A 373 -10.88 -5.36 2.49
C ASP A 373 -9.54 -6.08 2.28
N SER A 374 -9.56 -7.36 1.89
CA SER A 374 -8.33 -8.11 1.58
C SER A 374 -7.59 -7.51 0.39
N LEU A 375 -8.32 -7.04 -0.63
CA LEU A 375 -7.76 -6.32 -1.76
C LEU A 375 -7.15 -4.99 -1.31
N LEU A 376 -7.89 -4.20 -0.54
CA LEU A 376 -7.46 -2.88 -0.07
C LEU A 376 -6.22 -2.96 0.83
N LYS A 377 -6.18 -3.91 1.79
CA LYS A 377 -5.00 -4.16 2.65
C LYS A 377 -3.75 -4.44 1.83
N MET A 378 -3.85 -5.34 0.85
CA MET A 378 -2.71 -5.69 0.01
C MET A 378 -2.24 -4.52 -0.83
N LEU A 379 -3.15 -3.78 -1.44
CA LEU A 379 -2.82 -2.61 -2.26
C LEU A 379 -2.18 -1.51 -1.41
N TYR A 380 -2.68 -1.28 -0.20
CA TYR A 380 -2.09 -0.31 0.74
C TYR A 380 -0.65 -0.67 1.10
N LEU A 381 -0.42 -1.91 1.54
CA LEU A 381 0.93 -2.38 1.92
C LEU A 381 1.90 -2.32 0.73
N ALA A 382 1.44 -2.74 -0.45
CA ALA A 382 2.23 -2.62 -1.68
C ALA A 382 2.53 -1.16 -2.02
N THR A 383 1.57 -0.26 -1.83
CA THR A 383 1.76 1.19 -2.02
C THR A 383 2.82 1.74 -1.09
N MET A 384 2.76 1.39 0.20
CA MET A 384 3.76 1.82 1.18
C MET A 384 5.17 1.34 0.81
N ASP A 385 5.32 0.12 0.31
CA ASP A 385 6.62 -0.42 -0.11
C ASP A 385 7.13 0.26 -1.41
N ILE A 386 6.24 0.56 -2.34
CA ILE A 386 6.57 1.25 -3.60
C ILE A 386 6.98 2.70 -3.32
N THR A 387 6.22 3.42 -2.51
CA THR A 387 6.42 4.85 -2.24
C THR A 387 7.65 5.15 -1.39
N LYS A 388 8.13 4.21 -0.59
CA LYS A 388 9.44 4.31 0.10
C LYS A 388 10.59 4.65 -0.84
N LYS A 389 10.48 4.30 -2.13
CA LYS A 389 11.50 4.56 -3.15
C LYS A 389 11.35 5.94 -3.82
N TRP A 390 10.31 6.67 -3.51
CA TRP A 390 10.06 8.01 -4.05
C TRP A 390 10.74 9.07 -3.18
N THR A 391 12.07 9.08 -3.18
CA THR A 391 12.88 9.93 -2.29
C THR A 391 13.28 11.27 -2.88
N GLY A 392 12.87 11.58 -4.11
CA GLY A 392 13.26 12.80 -4.80
C GLY A 392 12.18 13.34 -5.73
N HIS A 393 12.46 14.47 -6.32
CA HIS A 393 11.69 15.09 -7.39
C HIS A 393 12.31 14.76 -8.75
N ARG A 394 11.60 15.08 -9.80
CA ARG A 394 12.04 14.94 -11.19
C ARG A 394 13.21 15.91 -11.48
N GLN A 395 14.24 15.48 -12.21
CA GLN A 395 15.43 16.30 -12.49
C GLN A 395 15.13 17.62 -13.20
N ASP A 396 14.14 17.64 -14.10
CA ASP A 396 13.70 18.81 -14.87
C ASP A 396 12.58 19.61 -14.14
N TRP A 397 12.36 19.36 -12.84
CA TRP A 397 11.24 19.95 -12.11
C TRP A 397 11.32 21.48 -12.02
N GLY A 398 12.47 22.06 -11.79
CA GLY A 398 12.63 23.52 -11.73
C GLY A 398 12.14 24.22 -13.03
N GLN A 399 12.44 23.63 -14.19
CA GLN A 399 11.94 24.15 -15.48
C GLN A 399 10.42 23.98 -15.59
N ILE A 400 9.89 22.82 -15.21
CA ILE A 400 8.45 22.56 -15.24
C ILE A 400 7.71 23.51 -14.32
N HIS A 401 8.20 23.68 -13.08
CA HIS A 401 7.62 24.57 -12.08
C HIS A 401 7.52 26.02 -12.61
N SER A 402 8.63 26.58 -13.09
CA SER A 402 8.63 27.95 -13.64
C SER A 402 7.67 28.11 -14.83
N GLN A 403 7.53 27.09 -15.67
CA GLN A 403 6.56 27.10 -16.75
C GLN A 403 5.12 27.07 -16.24
N LEU A 404 4.83 26.24 -15.23
CA LEU A 404 3.50 26.18 -14.63
C LEU A 404 3.15 27.50 -13.92
N GLU A 405 4.11 28.14 -13.23
CA GLU A 405 3.90 29.47 -12.63
C GLU A 405 3.46 30.51 -13.68
N ILE A 406 4.07 30.51 -14.85
CA ILE A 406 3.69 31.42 -15.94
C ILE A 406 2.28 31.10 -16.46
N TYR A 407 1.97 29.84 -16.70
CA TYR A 407 0.68 29.45 -17.29
C TYR A 407 -0.49 29.54 -16.31
N PHE A 408 -0.22 29.43 -15.01
CA PHE A 408 -1.24 29.44 -13.95
C PHE A 408 -1.02 30.58 -12.94
N GLU A 409 -0.37 31.67 -13.34
CA GLU A 409 0.00 32.79 -12.48
C GLU A 409 -1.17 33.27 -11.61
N GLU A 410 -2.34 33.53 -12.20
CA GLU A 410 -3.54 34.01 -11.46
C GLU A 410 -4.03 33.03 -10.36
N ARG A 411 -3.68 31.76 -10.47
CA ARG A 411 -4.10 30.70 -9.53
C ARG A 411 -3.09 30.46 -8.42
N LEU A 412 -1.85 30.87 -8.64
CA LEU A 412 -0.70 30.63 -7.77
C LEU A 412 -0.26 31.88 -6.98
N ILE A 413 -0.68 33.09 -7.40
CA ILE A 413 -0.38 34.34 -6.70
C ILE A 413 -0.94 34.30 -5.27
N GLY A 414 -0.05 34.59 -4.30
CA GLY A 414 -0.41 34.68 -2.87
C GLY A 414 -0.47 33.35 -2.14
N ARG A 415 -0.13 32.25 -2.80
CA ARG A 415 0.03 30.94 -2.16
C ARG A 415 1.51 30.72 -1.81
N ASN A 416 1.80 30.34 -0.57
CA ASN A 416 3.14 29.91 -0.13
C ASN A 416 3.32 28.45 -0.54
N LEU A 417 3.69 28.19 -1.78
CA LEU A 417 3.81 26.86 -2.39
C LEU A 417 5.26 26.39 -2.45
#